data_e6e44092ea9cd8eec4d02bd8eebefb98
#
_entry.id   e6e44092ea9cd8eec4d02bd8eebefb98
#
_cell.length_a   1.000
_cell.length_b   1.000
_cell.length_c   1.000
_cell.angle_alpha   90.00
_cell.angle_beta   90.00
_cell.angle_gamma   90.00
#
_symmetry.space_group_name_H-M   'P 1'
#
loop_
_entity.id
_entity.type
_entity.pdbx_description
1 polymer ?
#
loop_
_entity_poly.entity_id
_entity_poly.type
_entity_poly.pdbx_seq_one_letter_code
_entity_poly.pdbx_strand_id
1 'polypeptide(L)'
;VQVNVMGYQEFLPEHTQEAVRRAMEETKENTGLILNFALNYGSRAEMVTAMKSLYEELAEKNLPIESLDEKMFEKHLMTGFLSEELRDPSLMIRTSGEERISNFLLWQIAYSELVFTKALWPDFDEQALESAIASFQNRDRRFGGIKQKGGK
;
A
#
# COMPACT_ATOMS: atom_id res chain seq x y z
N VAL A 1 -11.02 14.40 4.00
CA VAL A 1 -10.07 13.53 3.29
C VAL A 1 -8.71 14.17 3.33
N GLN A 2 -7.67 13.41 3.70
CA GLN A 2 -6.27 13.79 3.56
C GLN A 2 -5.73 13.13 2.27
N VAL A 3 -5.06 13.91 1.42
CA VAL A 3 -4.49 13.42 0.16
C VAL A 3 -2.99 13.21 0.32
N ASN A 4 -2.50 12.04 -0.11
CA ASN A 4 -1.10 11.74 -0.25
C ASN A 4 -0.80 11.16 -1.64
N VAL A 5 0.46 11.26 -2.06
CA VAL A 5 0.92 10.70 -3.33
C VAL A 5 2.19 9.90 -3.09
N MET A 6 2.18 8.65 -3.52
CA MET A 6 3.31 7.73 -3.51
C MET A 6 3.87 7.60 -4.94
N GLY A 7 5.16 7.38 -5.05
CA GLY A 7 5.87 7.18 -6.32
C GLY A 7 6.87 8.28 -6.62
N TYR A 8 7.44 8.23 -7.82
CA TYR A 8 8.56 9.09 -8.23
C TYR A 8 8.03 10.32 -8.96
N GLN A 9 7.67 11.34 -8.19
CA GLN A 9 6.99 12.55 -8.68
C GLN A 9 7.87 13.41 -9.57
N GLU A 10 9.19 13.35 -9.40
CA GLU A 10 10.18 14.10 -10.18
C GLU A 10 10.15 13.81 -11.69
N PHE A 11 9.57 12.67 -12.09
CA PHE A 11 9.39 12.30 -13.50
C PHE A 11 8.02 12.68 -14.06
N LEU A 12 7.15 13.31 -13.27
CA LEU A 12 5.85 13.79 -13.74
C LEU A 12 5.99 15.16 -14.40
N PRO A 13 5.06 15.53 -15.31
CA PRO A 13 5.01 16.89 -15.85
C PRO A 13 4.89 17.93 -14.73
N GLU A 14 5.50 19.10 -14.90
CA GLU A 14 5.58 20.15 -13.88
C GLU A 14 4.20 20.58 -13.34
N HIS A 15 3.23 20.77 -14.23
CA HIS A 15 1.86 21.10 -13.83
C HIS A 15 1.21 20.02 -12.94
N THR A 16 1.57 18.73 -13.15
CA THR A 16 1.10 17.63 -12.33
C THR A 16 1.79 17.65 -10.95
N GLN A 17 3.09 17.91 -10.91
CA GLN A 17 3.83 18.07 -9.67
C GLN A 17 3.27 19.22 -8.82
N GLU A 18 2.92 20.34 -9.43
CA GLU A 18 2.30 21.48 -8.74
C GLU A 18 0.93 21.13 -8.18
N ALA A 19 0.08 20.43 -8.97
CA ALA A 19 -1.24 20.00 -8.53
C ALA A 19 -1.14 19.03 -7.33
N VAL A 20 -0.19 18.08 -7.38
CA VAL A 20 0.10 17.15 -6.29
C VAL A 20 0.51 17.90 -5.03
N ARG A 21 1.50 18.80 -5.12
CA ARG A 21 1.97 19.58 -3.97
C ARG A 21 0.85 20.39 -3.33
N ARG A 22 0.03 21.04 -4.15
CA ARG A 22 -1.11 21.82 -3.69
C ARG A 22 -2.14 20.95 -3.00
N ALA A 23 -2.54 19.82 -3.58
CA ALA A 23 -3.52 18.92 -2.99
C ALA A 23 -3.06 18.36 -1.64
N MET A 24 -1.79 17.97 -1.53
CA MET A 24 -1.21 17.49 -0.27
C MET A 24 -1.16 18.61 0.78
N GLU A 25 -0.73 19.83 0.42
CA GLU A 25 -0.63 20.95 1.35
C GLU A 25 -2.00 21.43 1.85
N GLU A 26 -2.99 21.55 0.97
CA GLU A 26 -4.35 22.00 1.31
C GLU A 26 -5.10 21.00 2.20
N THR A 27 -4.68 19.72 2.22
CA THR A 27 -5.39 18.66 2.94
C THR A 27 -4.60 18.04 4.09
N LYS A 28 -3.39 18.50 4.38
CA LYS A 28 -2.49 17.90 5.38
C LYS A 28 -3.07 17.87 6.81
N GLU A 29 -3.88 18.86 7.15
CA GLU A 29 -4.53 18.96 8.48
C GLU A 29 -5.91 18.26 8.54
N ASN A 30 -6.36 17.66 7.42
CA ASN A 30 -7.63 16.97 7.42
C ASN A 30 -7.52 15.64 8.16
N THR A 31 -8.62 15.28 8.85
CA THR A 31 -8.76 14.01 9.56
C THR A 31 -9.73 13.07 8.84
N GLY A 32 -9.71 11.79 9.16
CA GLY A 32 -10.60 10.79 8.58
C GLY A 32 -9.94 10.02 7.43
N LEU A 33 -10.61 9.89 6.28
CA LEU A 33 -10.11 9.10 5.15
C LEU A 33 -8.76 9.62 4.65
N ILE A 34 -7.79 8.74 4.54
CA ILE A 34 -6.50 9.01 3.87
C ILE A 34 -6.57 8.42 2.46
N LEU A 35 -6.43 9.26 1.46
CA LEU A 35 -6.44 8.86 0.05
C LEU A 35 -5.03 8.95 -0.52
N ASN A 36 -4.44 7.81 -0.88
CA ASN A 36 -3.10 7.73 -1.42
C ASN A 36 -3.15 7.43 -2.92
N PHE A 37 -2.63 8.32 -3.75
CA PHE A 37 -2.45 8.07 -5.17
C PHE A 37 -1.05 7.50 -5.43
N ALA A 38 -0.97 6.36 -6.12
CA ALA A 38 0.29 5.79 -6.58
C ALA A 38 0.57 6.27 -8.02
N LEU A 39 1.41 7.30 -8.16
CA LEU A 39 1.76 7.91 -9.45
C LEU A 39 3.21 7.60 -9.82
N ASN A 40 3.44 7.04 -11.01
CA ASN A 40 4.76 6.59 -11.43
C ASN A 40 5.44 5.71 -10.35
N TYR A 41 4.66 4.75 -9.84
CA TYR A 41 5.02 3.89 -8.72
C TYR A 41 5.39 2.48 -9.20
N GLY A 42 6.35 1.88 -8.51
CA GLY A 42 6.66 0.46 -8.67
C GLY A 42 7.35 -0.09 -7.43
N SER A 43 6.80 -1.17 -6.86
CA SER A 43 7.23 -1.70 -5.57
C SER A 43 8.70 -2.17 -5.55
N ARG A 44 9.21 -2.74 -6.64
CA ARG A 44 10.64 -3.15 -6.69
C ARG A 44 11.57 -1.96 -6.54
N ALA A 45 11.26 -0.83 -7.20
CA ALA A 45 12.05 0.40 -7.08
C ALA A 45 11.91 1.01 -5.69
N GLU A 46 10.69 1.02 -5.13
CA GLU A 46 10.42 1.43 -3.75
C GLU A 46 11.29 0.66 -2.76
N MET A 47 11.29 -0.70 -2.82
CA MET A 47 12.08 -1.54 -1.93
C MET A 47 13.58 -1.24 -2.00
N VAL A 48 14.11 -1.01 -3.21
CA VAL A 48 15.53 -0.64 -3.38
C VAL A 48 15.80 0.73 -2.76
N THR A 49 14.90 1.70 -2.93
CA THR A 49 15.03 3.03 -2.33
C THR A 49 14.93 2.96 -0.81
N ALA A 50 13.97 2.19 -0.28
CA ALA A 50 13.80 1.96 1.15
C ALA A 50 15.04 1.30 1.76
N MET A 51 15.64 0.31 1.08
CA MET A 51 16.87 -0.34 1.56
C MET A 51 18.05 0.63 1.62
N LYS A 52 18.20 1.53 0.65
CA LYS A 52 19.25 2.55 0.67
C LYS A 52 19.07 3.51 1.84
N SER A 53 17.85 4.02 2.04
CA SER A 53 17.51 4.92 3.13
C SER A 53 17.71 4.26 4.50
N LEU A 54 17.33 2.98 4.64
CA LEU A 54 17.56 2.20 5.85
C LEU A 54 19.06 2.00 6.13
N TYR A 55 19.86 1.71 5.10
CA TYR A 55 21.30 1.59 5.24
C TYR A 55 21.93 2.91 5.72
N GLU A 56 21.49 4.04 5.20
CA GLU A 56 21.93 5.37 5.64
C GLU A 56 21.56 5.60 7.10
N GLU A 57 20.34 5.26 7.53
CA GLU A 57 19.91 5.36 8.94
C GLU A 57 20.77 4.50 9.87
N LEU A 58 21.04 3.25 9.50
CA LEU A 58 21.90 2.36 10.29
C LEU A 58 23.31 2.96 10.45
N ALA A 59 23.88 3.51 9.37
CA ALA A 59 25.21 4.13 9.40
C ALA A 59 25.23 5.39 10.27
N GLU A 60 24.25 6.29 10.12
CA GLU A 60 24.16 7.53 10.89
C GLU A 60 23.97 7.27 12.38
N LYS A 61 23.17 6.28 12.75
CA LYS A 61 22.89 5.90 14.14
C LYS A 61 23.91 4.91 14.71
N ASN A 62 24.89 4.51 13.90
CA ASN A 62 25.90 3.50 14.25
C ASN A 62 25.29 2.21 14.81
N LEU A 63 24.21 1.75 14.16
CA LEU A 63 23.50 0.53 14.52
C LEU A 63 24.09 -0.68 13.77
N PRO A 64 24.20 -1.85 14.45
CA PRO A 64 24.68 -3.06 13.77
C PRO A 64 23.60 -3.60 12.82
N ILE A 65 24.04 -4.25 11.72
CA ILE A 65 23.14 -4.82 10.72
C ILE A 65 22.16 -5.85 11.31
N GLU A 66 22.56 -6.52 12.37
CA GLU A 66 21.78 -7.53 13.10
C GLU A 66 20.55 -6.92 13.81
N SER A 67 20.52 -5.60 13.98
CA SER A 67 19.35 -4.89 14.53
C SER A 67 18.24 -4.65 13.51
N LEU A 68 18.52 -4.93 12.24
CA LEU A 68 17.56 -4.75 11.15
C LEU A 68 16.41 -5.76 11.28
N ASP A 69 15.18 -5.24 11.30
CA ASP A 69 13.96 -6.04 11.29
C ASP A 69 12.94 -5.52 10.26
N GLU A 70 11.85 -6.25 10.08
CA GLU A 70 10.77 -5.89 9.15
C GLU A 70 10.18 -4.51 9.46
N LYS A 71 9.99 -4.19 10.74
CA LYS A 71 9.41 -2.92 11.18
C LYS A 71 10.30 -1.70 10.86
N MET A 72 11.60 -1.88 10.96
CA MET A 72 12.54 -0.83 10.54
C MET A 72 12.45 -0.60 9.04
N PHE A 73 12.42 -1.68 8.25
CA PHE A 73 12.30 -1.57 6.80
C PHE A 73 10.99 -0.91 6.36
N GLU A 74 9.86 -1.28 6.97
CA GLU A 74 8.54 -0.73 6.67
C GLU A 74 8.44 0.79 6.84
N LYS A 75 9.18 1.37 7.79
CA LYS A 75 9.24 2.82 8.00
C LYS A 75 9.86 3.58 6.81
N HIS A 76 10.70 2.89 6.04
CA HIS A 76 11.35 3.47 4.86
C HIS A 76 10.57 3.25 3.57
N LEU A 77 9.51 2.43 3.59
CA LEU A 77 8.59 2.30 2.47
C LEU A 77 7.75 3.58 2.28
N MET A 78 7.22 3.78 1.09
CA MET A 78 6.38 4.96 0.77
C MET A 78 5.06 5.00 1.56
N THR A 79 4.71 3.90 2.24
CA THR A 79 3.60 3.80 3.20
C THR A 79 4.04 4.02 4.66
N GLY A 80 5.31 4.23 4.91
CA GLY A 80 5.90 4.35 6.26
C GLY A 80 5.35 5.50 7.10
N PHE A 81 4.77 6.54 6.47
CA PHE A 81 4.11 7.65 7.15
C PHE A 81 2.75 7.29 7.76
N LEU A 82 2.14 6.18 7.34
CA LEU A 82 0.89 5.68 7.91
C LEU A 82 1.14 5.02 9.27
N SER A 83 0.09 4.98 10.10
CA SER A 83 0.12 4.16 11.32
C SER A 83 0.30 2.68 10.97
N GLU A 84 0.86 1.88 11.88
CA GLU A 84 1.16 0.46 11.65
C GLU A 84 -0.06 -0.30 11.12
N GLU A 85 -1.26 -0.01 11.62
CA GLU A 85 -2.50 -0.68 11.25
C GLU A 85 -2.97 -0.35 9.81
N LEU A 86 -2.46 0.74 9.23
CA LEU A 86 -2.87 1.22 7.90
C LEU A 86 -1.82 0.97 6.82
N ARG A 87 -0.62 0.47 7.18
CA ARG A 87 0.46 0.22 6.20
C ARG A 87 0.12 -0.91 5.25
N ASP A 88 -0.47 -1.97 5.80
CA ASP A 88 -0.83 -3.17 5.05
C ASP A 88 -2.32 -3.17 4.73
N PRO A 89 -2.70 -3.05 3.44
CA PRO A 89 -4.10 -3.03 3.06
C PRO A 89 -4.73 -4.40 3.30
N SER A 90 -5.89 -4.42 3.92
CA SER A 90 -6.66 -5.65 4.15
C SER A 90 -7.23 -6.25 2.87
N LEU A 91 -7.54 -5.39 1.89
CA LEU A 91 -8.17 -5.76 0.63
C LEU A 91 -7.49 -5.04 -0.52
N MET A 92 -7.11 -5.80 -1.56
CA MET A 92 -6.70 -5.26 -2.85
C MET A 92 -7.74 -5.65 -3.90
N ILE A 93 -8.30 -4.65 -4.58
CA ILE A 93 -9.24 -4.84 -5.68
C ILE A 93 -8.54 -4.50 -6.98
N ARG A 94 -8.55 -5.43 -7.94
CA ARG A 94 -8.05 -5.17 -9.28
C ARG A 94 -9.16 -5.29 -10.31
N THR A 95 -9.36 -4.21 -11.05
CA THR A 95 -10.34 -4.09 -12.12
C THR A 95 -9.79 -4.61 -13.46
N SER A 96 -10.61 -4.53 -14.52
CA SER A 96 -10.25 -4.83 -15.92
C SER A 96 -9.96 -6.30 -16.23
N GLY A 97 -10.36 -7.23 -15.36
CA GLY A 97 -10.16 -8.67 -15.59
C GLY A 97 -8.72 -9.16 -15.55
N GLU A 98 -7.81 -8.31 -15.07
CA GLU A 98 -6.40 -8.65 -14.92
C GLU A 98 -6.15 -9.36 -13.58
N GLU A 99 -5.56 -10.55 -13.62
CA GLU A 99 -5.33 -11.42 -12.45
C GLU A 99 -3.85 -11.45 -12.03
N ARG A 100 -3.15 -10.34 -12.15
CA ARG A 100 -1.75 -10.15 -11.74
C ARG A 100 -1.57 -8.89 -10.93
N ILE A 101 -0.53 -8.81 -10.11
CA ILE A 101 -0.27 -7.68 -9.20
C ILE A 101 0.49 -6.54 -9.89
N SER A 102 1.24 -6.83 -10.95
CA SER A 102 1.96 -5.85 -11.76
C SER A 102 2.88 -4.92 -10.96
N ASN A 103 3.65 -5.46 -10.02
CA ASN A 103 4.61 -4.69 -9.24
C ASN A 103 3.97 -3.60 -8.33
N PHE A 104 2.71 -3.82 -7.92
CA PHE A 104 1.99 -2.89 -7.04
C PHE A 104 2.05 -3.37 -5.59
N LEU A 105 2.60 -2.55 -4.68
CA LEU A 105 2.63 -2.75 -3.22
C LEU A 105 3.04 -4.17 -2.78
N LEU A 106 4.08 -4.78 -3.40
CA LEU A 106 4.43 -6.20 -3.18
C LEU A 106 4.69 -6.55 -1.73
N TRP A 107 5.31 -5.67 -0.95
CA TRP A 107 5.54 -5.86 0.48
C TRP A 107 4.22 -5.76 1.25
N GLN A 108 3.51 -4.68 1.04
CA GLN A 108 2.35 -4.30 1.84
C GLN A 108 1.13 -5.22 1.63
N ILE A 109 0.98 -5.83 0.43
CA ILE A 109 -0.13 -6.73 0.12
C ILE A 109 0.16 -8.20 0.43
N ALA A 110 1.26 -8.52 1.10
CA ALA A 110 1.68 -9.89 1.38
C ALA A 110 0.58 -10.73 2.07
N TYR A 111 -0.25 -10.09 2.89
CA TYR A 111 -1.38 -10.71 3.60
C TYR A 111 -2.74 -10.16 3.21
N SER A 112 -2.81 -9.36 2.13
CA SER A 112 -4.07 -8.81 1.64
C SER A 112 -4.95 -9.89 1.01
N GLU A 113 -6.26 -9.75 1.19
CA GLU A 113 -7.21 -10.47 0.35
C GLU A 113 -7.27 -9.82 -1.03
N LEU A 114 -7.24 -10.64 -2.08
CA LEU A 114 -7.25 -10.17 -3.47
C LEU A 114 -8.62 -10.42 -4.10
N VAL A 115 -9.22 -9.37 -4.65
CA VAL A 115 -10.45 -9.45 -5.44
C VAL A 115 -10.18 -8.95 -6.84
N PHE A 116 -10.45 -9.80 -7.83
CA PHE A 116 -10.33 -9.47 -9.24
C PHE A 116 -11.73 -9.31 -9.85
N THR A 117 -11.97 -8.22 -10.56
CA THR A 117 -13.23 -7.95 -11.25
C THR A 117 -13.01 -7.60 -12.71
N LYS A 118 -13.97 -8.00 -13.55
CA LYS A 118 -13.95 -7.69 -15.00
C LYS A 118 -14.40 -6.26 -15.31
N ALA A 119 -15.03 -5.58 -14.33
CA ALA A 119 -15.43 -4.19 -14.51
C ALA A 119 -14.22 -3.33 -14.92
N LEU A 120 -14.35 -2.50 -15.93
CA LEU A 120 -13.34 -1.51 -16.27
C LEU A 120 -13.35 -0.38 -15.23
N TRP A 121 -12.23 0.31 -15.05
CA TRP A 121 -12.15 1.38 -14.04
C TRP A 121 -13.25 2.45 -14.15
N PRO A 122 -13.62 2.93 -15.37
CA PRO A 122 -14.70 3.90 -15.49
C PRO A 122 -16.08 3.37 -15.09
N ASP A 123 -16.27 2.03 -15.14
CA ASP A 123 -17.54 1.36 -14.85
C ASP A 123 -17.55 0.74 -13.43
N PHE A 124 -16.48 0.94 -12.65
CA PHE A 124 -16.37 0.43 -11.28
C PHE A 124 -17.13 1.37 -10.33
N ASP A 125 -18.40 1.06 -10.14
CA ASP A 125 -19.36 1.84 -9.36
C ASP A 125 -19.47 1.36 -7.90
N GLU A 126 -20.39 1.97 -7.15
CA GLU A 126 -20.70 1.64 -5.75
C GLU A 126 -21.09 0.16 -5.59
N GLN A 127 -21.90 -0.37 -6.51
CA GLN A 127 -22.36 -1.77 -6.46
C GLN A 127 -21.19 -2.75 -6.67
N ALA A 128 -20.27 -2.43 -7.55
CA ALA A 128 -19.06 -3.21 -7.77
C ALA A 128 -18.14 -3.19 -6.54
N LEU A 129 -18.01 -2.04 -5.86
CA LEU A 129 -17.27 -1.91 -4.62
C LEU A 129 -17.92 -2.71 -3.48
N GLU A 130 -19.23 -2.59 -3.29
CA GLU A 130 -19.97 -3.35 -2.28
C GLU A 130 -19.82 -4.86 -2.48
N SER A 131 -19.89 -5.33 -3.73
CA SER A 131 -19.71 -6.74 -4.09
C SER A 131 -18.30 -7.23 -3.75
N ALA A 132 -17.28 -6.42 -3.97
CA ALA A 132 -15.89 -6.74 -3.61
C ALA A 132 -15.72 -6.80 -2.09
N ILE A 133 -16.29 -5.88 -1.34
CA ILE A 133 -16.29 -5.86 0.12
C ILE A 133 -17.03 -7.08 0.69
N ALA A 134 -18.21 -7.41 0.16
CA ALA A 134 -18.96 -8.59 0.57
C ALA A 134 -18.18 -9.89 0.31
N SER A 135 -17.48 -9.98 -0.82
CA SER A 135 -16.60 -11.10 -1.11
C SER A 135 -15.46 -11.20 -0.08
N PHE A 136 -14.86 -10.09 0.30
CA PHE A 136 -13.82 -10.02 1.33
C PHE A 136 -14.35 -10.46 2.70
N GLN A 137 -15.51 -9.96 3.13
CA GLN A 137 -16.11 -10.29 4.43
C GLN A 137 -16.47 -11.76 4.60
N ASN A 138 -16.80 -12.44 3.49
CA ASN A 138 -17.18 -13.86 3.49
C ASN A 138 -15.96 -14.82 3.50
N ARG A 139 -14.71 -14.29 3.48
CA ARG A 139 -13.50 -15.12 3.49
C ARG A 139 -13.01 -15.38 4.91
N ASP A 140 -12.66 -16.64 5.21
CA ASP A 140 -11.99 -17.03 6.46
C ASP A 140 -10.51 -16.64 6.40
N ARG A 141 -10.09 -15.62 7.13
CA ARG A 141 -8.68 -15.20 7.26
C ARG A 141 -7.93 -16.15 8.18
N ARG A 142 -6.96 -16.90 7.67
CA ARG A 142 -6.24 -17.94 8.45
C ARG A 142 -4.84 -17.53 8.91
N PHE A 143 -4.27 -16.45 8.45
CA PHE A 143 -2.93 -15.94 8.81
C PHE A 143 -1.88 -17.05 9.07
N GLY A 144 -1.86 -18.09 8.23
CA GLY A 144 -0.96 -19.24 8.38
C GLY A 144 -1.28 -20.21 9.55
N GLY A 145 -2.32 -19.96 10.35
CA GLY A 145 -2.71 -20.81 11.46
C GLY A 145 -3.51 -22.04 11.01
N ILE A 146 -3.10 -23.23 11.46
CA ILE A 146 -3.87 -24.47 11.26
C ILE A 146 -4.97 -24.51 12.32
N LYS A 147 -6.26 -24.51 11.92
CA LYS A 147 -7.34 -24.88 12.86
C LYS A 147 -7.06 -26.30 13.35
N GLN A 148 -6.70 -26.50 14.60
CA GLN A 148 -6.73 -27.84 15.21
C GLN A 148 -8.16 -28.36 15.07
N LYS A 149 -8.36 -29.41 14.26
CA LYS A 149 -9.61 -30.16 14.27
C LYS A 149 -9.78 -30.69 15.68
N GLY A 150 -10.77 -30.14 16.41
CA GLY A 150 -11.15 -30.66 17.70
C GLY A 150 -11.41 -32.16 17.56
N GLY A 151 -10.57 -32.95 18.23
CA GLY A 151 -10.81 -34.39 18.37
C GLY A 151 -12.15 -34.60 19.12
N LYS A 152 -12.97 -35.43 18.55
CA LYS A 152 -14.07 -36.07 19.28
C LYS A 152 -13.49 -37.13 20.21
#